data_68fd5b8f02752c0ffbe888e6157bd676
#
_entry.id   68fd5b8f02752c0ffbe888e6157bd676
#
_cell.length_a   1.000
_cell.length_b   1.000
_cell.length_c   1.000
_cell.angle_alpha   90.00
_cell.angle_beta   90.00
_cell.angle_gamma   90.00
#
_symmetry.space_group_name_H-M   'P 1'
#
loop_
_entity.id
_entity.type
_entity.pdbx_description
1 polymer ?
#
loop_
_entity_poly.entity_id
_entity_poly.type
_entity_poly.pdbx_seq_one_letter_code
_entity_poly.pdbx_strand_id
1 'polypeptide(L)'
;MMRIAIVGAGSIGGYLAARLALSGQRVTVIARGANLSAIRANGITLRLPDGTEERAIPELATDDLAAAGPHDVVILGVKGQQIPALAPTLGPLLGPETAVVPAQNGIPWWYFQRCDGPYAGHRLESIDPGGVISSHIAPERVIGCVTYQAAELEAPGVVRFIEGNRFTLGEPDGVKTDRVRALARALTRAGLKVPVRSDIRTEIWVKLLGNMTFNPISALTRATLGEVIGYAPTRELVAATMAEAQEVASRLGITFAITTERRIQGAAQMGSHKTSTLQDIEAGRPTEVEWLVGAVAEVGRLVEVPTPRIDALYACLTLLERTSCSGRTDHGSPGTKSMVDQIYEKERDHA
;
A
#
# COMPACT_ATOMS: atom_id res chain seq x y z
N MET A 1 10.75 -12.86 21.77
CA MET A 1 9.65 -13.25 20.89
C MET A 1 8.68 -12.09 20.88
N MET A 2 8.27 -11.60 19.71
CA MET A 2 7.43 -10.41 19.58
C MET A 2 5.96 -10.82 19.36
N ARG A 3 5.02 -10.10 19.96
CA ARG A 3 3.57 -10.27 19.70
C ARG A 3 3.18 -9.37 18.53
N ILE A 4 2.81 -9.96 17.41
CA ILE A 4 2.53 -9.24 16.17
C ILE A 4 1.09 -9.51 15.73
N ALA A 5 0.28 -8.46 15.63
CA ALA A 5 -1.02 -8.54 14.96
C ALA A 5 -0.89 -8.20 13.48
N ILE A 6 -1.42 -9.05 12.62
CA ILE A 6 -1.57 -8.78 11.19
C ILE A 6 -3.05 -8.49 10.92
N VAL A 7 -3.36 -7.26 10.61
CA VAL A 7 -4.73 -6.82 10.31
C VAL A 7 -4.95 -6.87 8.80
N GLY A 8 -5.76 -7.85 8.38
CA GLY A 8 -5.97 -8.18 6.98
C GLY A 8 -5.04 -9.30 6.50
N ALA A 9 -5.60 -10.49 6.30
CA ALA A 9 -4.89 -11.68 5.79
C ALA A 9 -5.08 -11.85 4.27
N GLY A 10 -4.94 -10.74 3.53
CA GLY A 10 -4.85 -10.76 2.07
C GLY A 10 -3.50 -11.28 1.57
N SER A 11 -3.12 -10.94 0.34
CA SER A 11 -1.87 -11.38 -0.27
C SER A 11 -0.63 -11.00 0.56
N ILE A 12 -0.47 -9.73 0.91
CA ILE A 12 0.69 -9.24 1.67
C ILE A 12 0.59 -9.63 3.15
N GLY A 13 -0.56 -9.37 3.79
CA GLY A 13 -0.74 -9.69 5.20
C GLY A 13 -0.70 -11.18 5.49
N GLY A 14 -1.31 -12.02 4.64
CA GLY A 14 -1.25 -13.48 4.76
C GLY A 14 0.16 -14.03 4.58
N TYR A 15 0.92 -13.50 3.61
CA TYR A 15 2.34 -13.84 3.43
C TYR A 15 3.16 -13.50 4.68
N LEU A 16 3.04 -12.27 5.19
CA LEU A 16 3.77 -11.85 6.39
C LEU A 16 3.39 -12.69 7.62
N ALA A 17 2.08 -12.96 7.78
CA ALA A 17 1.60 -13.79 8.88
C ALA A 17 2.19 -15.20 8.82
N ALA A 18 2.21 -15.84 7.64
CA ALA A 18 2.80 -17.15 7.45
C ALA A 18 4.30 -17.15 7.76
N ARG A 19 5.07 -16.23 7.16
CA ARG A 19 6.52 -16.16 7.36
C ARG A 19 6.90 -15.90 8.83
N LEU A 20 6.18 -14.99 9.51
CA LEU A 20 6.41 -14.67 10.90
C LEU A 20 6.05 -15.84 11.83
N ALA A 21 4.92 -16.51 11.61
CA ALA A 21 4.52 -17.69 12.41
C ALA A 21 5.52 -18.85 12.23
N LEU A 22 5.94 -19.14 11.00
CA LEU A 22 6.97 -20.16 10.72
C LEU A 22 8.32 -19.85 11.38
N SER A 23 8.63 -18.56 11.58
CA SER A 23 9.86 -18.14 12.28
C SER A 23 9.74 -18.15 13.81
N GLY A 24 8.61 -18.60 14.35
CA GLY A 24 8.35 -18.71 15.79
C GLY A 24 7.94 -17.40 16.45
N GLN A 25 7.48 -16.37 15.72
CA GLN A 25 6.87 -15.20 16.33
C GLN A 25 5.45 -15.51 16.81
N ARG A 26 4.96 -14.78 17.81
CA ARG A 26 3.57 -14.86 18.27
C ARG A 26 2.69 -14.02 17.37
N VAL A 27 2.02 -14.68 16.42
CA VAL A 27 1.23 -14.01 15.39
C VAL A 27 -0.25 -14.15 15.67
N THR A 28 -0.93 -13.00 15.77
CA THR A 28 -2.39 -12.90 15.74
C THR A 28 -2.81 -12.40 14.35
N VAL A 29 -3.74 -13.11 13.74
CA VAL A 29 -4.30 -12.74 12.42
C VAL A 29 -5.71 -12.21 12.61
N ILE A 30 -5.92 -10.95 12.23
CA ILE A 30 -7.25 -10.36 12.16
C ILE A 30 -7.77 -10.49 10.72
N ALA A 31 -8.78 -11.33 10.54
CA ALA A 31 -9.37 -11.63 9.24
C ALA A 31 -10.89 -11.76 9.37
N ARG A 32 -11.61 -11.87 8.26
CA ARG A 32 -13.08 -12.00 8.23
C ARG A 32 -13.55 -13.05 7.24
N GLY A 33 -14.80 -13.50 7.40
CA GLY A 33 -15.50 -14.36 6.45
C GLY A 33 -14.79 -15.67 6.15
N ALA A 34 -14.86 -16.13 4.91
CA ALA A 34 -14.29 -17.42 4.48
C ALA A 34 -12.79 -17.53 4.75
N ASN A 35 -12.03 -16.41 4.64
CA ASN A 35 -10.60 -16.42 4.90
C ASN A 35 -10.30 -16.70 6.38
N LEU A 36 -11.03 -16.08 7.31
CA LEU A 36 -10.90 -16.36 8.74
C LEU A 36 -11.25 -17.82 9.04
N SER A 37 -12.37 -18.32 8.51
CA SER A 37 -12.80 -19.71 8.74
C SER A 37 -11.74 -20.72 8.26
N ALA A 38 -11.14 -20.48 7.10
CA ALA A 38 -10.09 -21.32 6.55
C ALA A 38 -8.81 -21.27 7.42
N ILE A 39 -8.39 -20.08 7.87
CA ILE A 39 -7.21 -19.92 8.71
C ILE A 39 -7.41 -20.59 10.08
N ARG A 40 -8.59 -20.49 10.68
CA ARG A 40 -8.93 -21.19 11.94
C ARG A 40 -8.86 -22.70 11.78
N ALA A 41 -9.37 -23.26 10.69
CA ALA A 41 -9.41 -24.68 10.46
C ALA A 41 -8.04 -25.25 10.04
N ASN A 42 -7.31 -24.57 9.19
CA ASN A 42 -6.17 -25.13 8.49
C ASN A 42 -4.86 -24.34 8.65
N GLY A 43 -4.87 -23.17 9.30
CA GLY A 43 -3.75 -22.24 9.26
C GLY A 43 -3.64 -21.54 7.89
N ILE A 44 -2.48 -20.97 7.61
CA ILE A 44 -2.18 -20.31 6.33
C ILE A 44 -1.27 -21.24 5.53
N THR A 45 -1.68 -21.61 4.34
CA THR A 45 -0.84 -22.32 3.37
C THR A 45 -0.11 -21.31 2.50
N LEU A 46 1.21 -21.37 2.50
CA LEU A 46 2.06 -20.57 1.64
C LEU A 46 2.59 -21.45 0.50
N ARG A 47 2.19 -21.15 -0.74
CA ARG A 47 2.68 -21.81 -1.95
C ARG A 47 3.86 -21.06 -2.52
N LEU A 48 4.98 -21.77 -2.70
CA LEU A 48 6.22 -21.20 -3.25
C LEU A 48 6.31 -21.49 -4.76
N PRO A 49 7.14 -20.72 -5.51
CA PRO A 49 7.26 -20.88 -6.97
C PRO A 49 7.79 -22.25 -7.43
N ASP A 50 8.51 -22.96 -6.57
CA ASP A 50 9.03 -24.31 -6.82
C ASP A 50 7.97 -25.43 -6.58
N GLY A 51 6.73 -25.05 -6.24
CA GLY A 51 5.63 -25.96 -5.91
C GLY A 51 5.61 -26.42 -4.44
N THR A 52 6.57 -25.99 -3.63
CA THR A 52 6.57 -26.31 -2.19
C THR A 52 5.42 -25.59 -1.48
N GLU A 53 4.76 -26.30 -0.55
CA GLU A 53 3.76 -25.74 0.35
C GLU A 53 4.28 -25.74 1.78
N GLU A 54 4.22 -24.58 2.41
CA GLU A 54 4.50 -24.40 3.83
C GLU A 54 3.22 -24.08 4.58
N ARG A 55 2.96 -24.73 5.70
CA ARG A 55 1.78 -24.48 6.52
C ARG A 55 2.15 -23.75 7.81
N ALA A 56 1.60 -22.56 7.99
CA ALA A 56 1.80 -21.71 9.16
C ALA A 56 0.55 -21.68 10.03
N ILE A 57 0.72 -21.94 11.32
CA ILE A 57 -0.38 -21.86 12.29
C ILE A 57 -0.15 -20.58 13.12
N PRO A 58 -1.00 -19.54 12.98
CA PRO A 58 -0.94 -18.38 13.85
C PRO A 58 -1.38 -18.76 15.27
N GLU A 59 -0.88 -18.02 16.28
CA GLU A 59 -1.29 -18.22 17.69
C GLU A 59 -2.80 -17.96 17.86
N LEU A 60 -3.34 -16.97 17.14
CA LEU A 60 -4.76 -16.63 17.14
C LEU A 60 -5.19 -16.18 15.74
N ALA A 61 -6.35 -16.63 15.29
CA ALA A 61 -7.05 -16.07 14.14
C ALA A 61 -8.45 -15.63 14.57
N THR A 62 -8.76 -14.34 14.46
CA THR A 62 -10.02 -13.77 14.95
C THR A 62 -10.46 -12.56 14.13
N ASP A 63 -11.72 -12.22 14.21
CA ASP A 63 -12.32 -10.95 13.81
C ASP A 63 -12.65 -10.05 15.01
N ASP A 64 -12.49 -10.58 16.22
CA ASP A 64 -12.68 -9.86 17.48
C ASP A 64 -11.34 -9.24 17.94
N LEU A 65 -11.22 -7.93 17.78
CA LEU A 65 -10.02 -7.18 18.16
C LEU A 65 -9.88 -7.09 19.70
N ALA A 66 -10.99 -7.10 20.43
CA ALA A 66 -10.96 -7.05 21.89
C ALA A 66 -10.42 -8.35 22.49
N ALA A 67 -10.83 -9.51 21.94
CA ALA A 67 -10.29 -10.80 22.32
C ALA A 67 -8.80 -10.96 21.99
N ALA A 68 -8.31 -10.28 20.94
CA ALA A 68 -6.90 -10.29 20.56
C ALA A 68 -6.02 -9.52 21.57
N GLY A 69 -6.51 -8.40 22.11
CA GLY A 69 -5.80 -7.55 23.08
C GLY A 69 -4.55 -6.86 22.49
N PRO A 70 -3.79 -6.13 23.32
CA PRO A 70 -2.65 -5.34 22.87
C PRO A 70 -1.47 -6.19 22.36
N HIS A 71 -0.76 -5.64 21.35
CA HIS A 71 0.41 -6.25 20.70
C HIS A 71 1.61 -5.31 20.71
N ASP A 72 2.82 -5.85 20.50
CA ASP A 72 4.02 -5.03 20.37
C ASP A 72 4.01 -4.29 19.02
N VAL A 73 3.49 -4.97 17.97
CA VAL A 73 3.41 -4.44 16.62
C VAL A 73 2.07 -4.82 15.98
N VAL A 74 1.44 -3.85 15.32
CA VAL A 74 0.25 -4.05 14.48
C VAL A 74 0.63 -3.73 13.02
N ILE A 75 0.64 -4.75 12.16
CA ILE A 75 0.90 -4.57 10.73
C ILE A 75 -0.43 -4.50 9.99
N LEU A 76 -0.65 -3.41 9.27
CA LEU A 76 -1.84 -3.20 8.44
C LEU A 76 -1.59 -3.81 7.06
N GLY A 77 -2.10 -5.03 6.84
CA GLY A 77 -2.03 -5.77 5.58
C GLY A 77 -3.27 -5.63 4.70
N VAL A 78 -4.14 -4.67 5.01
CA VAL A 78 -5.31 -4.28 4.20
C VAL A 78 -4.91 -3.30 3.12
N LYS A 79 -5.76 -3.09 2.10
CA LYS A 79 -5.55 -2.02 1.12
C LYS A 79 -5.77 -0.63 1.72
N GLY A 80 -5.13 0.39 1.15
CA GLY A 80 -5.16 1.76 1.64
C GLY A 80 -6.57 2.29 1.89
N GLN A 81 -7.48 2.11 0.93
CA GLN A 81 -8.87 2.57 1.02
C GLN A 81 -9.70 1.92 2.16
N GLN A 82 -9.19 0.86 2.77
CA GLN A 82 -9.86 0.22 3.92
C GLN A 82 -9.43 0.80 5.27
N ILE A 83 -8.33 1.55 5.32
CA ILE A 83 -7.75 2.05 6.56
C ILE A 83 -8.66 3.08 7.26
N PRO A 84 -9.31 4.05 6.57
CA PRO A 84 -10.20 5.00 7.24
C PRO A 84 -11.32 4.34 8.04
N ALA A 85 -11.93 3.28 7.50
CA ALA A 85 -12.98 2.54 8.19
C ALA A 85 -12.42 1.63 9.31
N LEU A 86 -11.16 1.22 9.20
CA LEU A 86 -10.50 0.32 10.15
C LEU A 86 -9.91 1.06 11.35
N ALA A 87 -9.32 2.24 11.14
CA ALA A 87 -8.56 2.98 12.15
C ALA A 87 -9.33 3.18 13.47
N PRO A 88 -10.64 3.55 13.46
CA PRO A 88 -11.43 3.70 14.68
C PRO A 88 -11.56 2.41 15.50
N THR A 89 -11.38 1.25 14.89
CA THR A 89 -11.57 -0.05 15.54
C THR A 89 -10.29 -0.64 16.15
N LEU A 90 -9.12 -0.06 15.86
CA LEU A 90 -7.82 -0.63 16.24
C LEU A 90 -7.48 -0.49 17.71
N GLY A 91 -8.18 0.38 18.46
CA GLY A 91 -7.88 0.67 19.88
C GLY A 91 -7.53 -0.55 20.73
N PRO A 92 -8.29 -1.66 20.71
CA PRO A 92 -8.00 -2.84 21.51
C PRO A 92 -6.64 -3.50 21.25
N LEU A 93 -6.08 -3.34 20.02
CA LEU A 93 -4.76 -3.88 19.67
C LEU A 93 -3.61 -3.00 20.11
N LEU A 94 -3.89 -1.74 20.51
CA LEU A 94 -2.89 -0.71 20.78
C LEU A 94 -2.64 -0.58 22.30
N GLY A 95 -1.51 -1.08 22.77
CA GLY A 95 -0.96 -0.73 24.08
C GLY A 95 -0.16 0.58 24.04
N PRO A 96 0.43 0.99 25.17
CA PRO A 96 1.21 2.25 25.24
C PRO A 96 2.32 2.34 24.19
N GLU A 97 3.09 1.26 24.01
CA GLU A 97 4.28 1.20 23.16
C GLU A 97 4.04 0.52 21.79
N THR A 98 2.79 0.18 21.46
CA THR A 98 2.48 -0.54 20.21
C THR A 98 2.90 0.28 19.00
N ALA A 99 3.73 -0.30 18.14
CA ALA A 99 4.05 0.25 16.84
C ALA A 99 3.00 -0.18 15.78
N VAL A 100 2.64 0.74 14.88
CA VAL A 100 1.75 0.48 13.75
C VAL A 100 2.55 0.56 12.45
N VAL A 101 2.46 -0.50 11.65
CA VAL A 101 3.23 -0.66 10.40
C VAL A 101 2.27 -0.73 9.21
N PRO A 102 2.05 0.37 8.50
CA PRO A 102 1.26 0.35 7.26
C PRO A 102 2.07 -0.32 6.14
N ALA A 103 1.52 -1.37 5.53
CA ALA A 103 2.17 -2.11 4.45
C ALA A 103 1.52 -1.83 3.08
N GLN A 104 0.84 -0.68 2.94
CA GLN A 104 0.17 -0.25 1.72
C GLN A 104 1.15 0.32 0.69
N ASN A 105 0.69 0.36 -0.56
CA ASN A 105 1.33 1.10 -1.64
C ASN A 105 0.91 2.58 -1.60
N GLY A 106 1.66 3.44 -2.28
CA GLY A 106 1.32 4.85 -2.43
C GLY A 106 1.89 5.75 -1.34
N ILE A 107 1.36 6.97 -1.28
CA ILE A 107 1.72 7.95 -0.25
C ILE A 107 0.89 7.65 1.00
N PRO A 108 1.51 7.39 2.17
CA PRO A 108 0.77 7.08 3.39
C PRO A 108 0.26 8.35 4.09
N TRP A 109 -0.78 8.21 4.93
CA TRP A 109 -1.39 9.32 5.68
C TRP A 109 -0.40 10.09 6.56
N TRP A 110 0.65 9.43 7.06
CA TRP A 110 1.68 10.00 7.93
C TRP A 110 2.80 10.70 7.16
N TYR A 111 2.72 10.81 5.83
CA TYR A 111 3.82 11.26 4.98
C TYR A 111 4.42 12.62 5.41
N PHE A 112 3.58 13.57 5.77
CA PHE A 112 4.00 14.90 6.25
C PHE A 112 4.05 15.01 7.79
N GLN A 113 3.89 13.91 8.51
CA GLN A 113 3.97 13.89 9.96
C GLN A 113 5.39 13.58 10.42
N ARG A 114 5.79 14.14 11.58
CA ARG A 114 7.11 13.93 12.16
C ARG A 114 8.26 14.20 11.17
N CYS A 115 8.16 15.28 10.43
CA CYS A 115 9.19 15.78 9.53
C CYS A 115 9.30 17.29 9.68
N ASP A 116 10.40 17.84 9.22
CA ASP A 116 10.63 19.27 9.14
C ASP A 116 10.21 19.82 7.77
N GLY A 117 10.16 21.14 7.66
CA GLY A 117 9.93 21.85 6.42
C GLY A 117 8.54 22.49 6.30
N PRO A 118 8.26 23.15 5.16
CA PRO A 118 7.07 24.01 4.99
C PRO A 118 5.75 23.23 4.98
N TYR A 119 5.80 21.93 4.75
CA TYR A 119 4.61 21.05 4.68
C TYR A 119 4.46 20.16 5.92
N ALA A 120 5.27 20.37 6.97
CA ALA A 120 5.21 19.61 8.21
C ALA A 120 3.79 19.65 8.80
N GLY A 121 3.24 18.49 9.18
CA GLY A 121 1.89 18.36 9.72
C GLY A 121 0.77 18.45 8.70
N HIS A 122 1.04 18.67 7.41
CA HIS A 122 0.01 18.67 6.37
C HIS A 122 -0.70 17.32 6.30
N ARG A 123 -2.01 17.33 6.04
CA ARG A 123 -2.84 16.15 5.84
C ARG A 123 -3.32 16.09 4.41
N LEU A 124 -3.13 14.94 3.77
CA LEU A 124 -3.68 14.67 2.45
C LEU A 124 -5.12 14.20 2.56
N GLU A 125 -6.05 14.99 2.05
CA GLU A 125 -7.50 14.68 2.10
C GLU A 125 -7.87 13.47 1.23
N SER A 126 -7.12 13.20 0.15
CA SER A 126 -7.29 12.00 -0.67
C SER A 126 -6.99 10.71 0.10
N ILE A 127 -6.14 10.78 1.14
CA ILE A 127 -5.66 9.61 1.90
C ILE A 127 -6.32 9.52 3.27
N ASP A 128 -6.45 10.64 3.96
CA ASP A 128 -7.00 10.71 5.30
C ASP A 128 -8.12 11.77 5.37
N PRO A 129 -9.25 11.52 4.67
CA PRO A 129 -10.35 12.47 4.60
C PRO A 129 -10.87 12.79 6.01
N GLY A 130 -10.91 14.09 6.33
CA GLY A 130 -11.32 14.57 7.64
C GLY A 130 -10.40 14.18 8.80
N GLY A 131 -9.23 13.60 8.56
CA GLY A 131 -8.28 13.20 9.60
C GLY A 131 -8.69 11.96 10.40
N VAL A 132 -9.52 11.09 9.82
CA VAL A 132 -10.03 9.90 10.52
C VAL A 132 -8.91 8.94 10.92
N ILE A 133 -7.92 8.73 10.03
CA ILE A 133 -6.81 7.82 10.34
C ILE A 133 -5.91 8.44 11.42
N SER A 134 -5.49 9.68 11.22
CA SER A 134 -4.55 10.36 12.11
C SER A 134 -5.12 10.63 13.51
N SER A 135 -6.45 10.74 13.66
CA SER A 135 -7.10 10.88 14.96
C SER A 135 -7.12 9.57 15.78
N HIS A 136 -6.97 8.41 15.14
CA HIS A 136 -6.99 7.10 15.81
C HIS A 136 -5.63 6.41 15.85
N ILE A 137 -4.72 6.75 14.94
CA ILE A 137 -3.36 6.22 14.87
C ILE A 137 -2.38 7.37 14.98
N ALA A 138 -1.91 7.63 16.20
CA ALA A 138 -0.94 8.69 16.45
C ALA A 138 0.33 8.48 15.60
N PRO A 139 0.87 9.54 14.95
CA PRO A 139 2.06 9.42 14.09
C PRO A 139 3.29 8.86 14.80
N GLU A 140 3.39 9.03 16.13
CA GLU A 140 4.47 8.51 16.97
C GLU A 140 4.49 6.97 17.01
N ARG A 141 3.36 6.32 16.74
CA ARG A 141 3.25 4.86 16.66
C ARG A 141 3.74 4.29 15.35
N VAL A 142 3.86 5.12 14.32
CA VAL A 142 4.12 4.64 12.97
C VAL A 142 5.57 4.22 12.79
N ILE A 143 5.77 3.04 12.20
CA ILE A 143 7.00 2.65 11.50
C ILE A 143 6.65 2.54 10.02
N GLY A 144 7.23 3.39 9.19
CA GLY A 144 7.04 3.36 7.76
C GLY A 144 7.54 2.06 7.15
N CYS A 145 6.82 1.55 6.16
CA CYS A 145 7.15 0.31 5.48
C CYS A 145 6.95 0.45 3.97
N VAL A 146 7.95 0.04 3.18
CA VAL A 146 7.83 -0.08 1.73
C VAL A 146 8.04 -1.54 1.35
N THR A 147 7.02 -2.15 0.75
CA THR A 147 7.00 -3.58 0.41
C THR A 147 7.43 -3.79 -1.05
N TYR A 148 8.40 -4.66 -1.30
CA TYR A 148 8.80 -5.10 -2.64
C TYR A 148 8.59 -6.61 -2.74
N GLN A 149 7.33 -7.00 -2.66
CA GLN A 149 6.92 -8.39 -2.67
C GLN A 149 5.62 -8.50 -3.45
N ALA A 150 5.51 -9.53 -4.27
CA ALA A 150 4.30 -9.93 -4.97
C ALA A 150 3.81 -11.28 -4.45
N ALA A 151 2.53 -11.32 -4.09
CA ALA A 151 1.81 -12.53 -3.72
C ALA A 151 0.34 -12.36 -4.09
N GLU A 152 -0.38 -13.47 -4.13
CA GLU A 152 -1.82 -13.52 -4.38
C GLU A 152 -2.52 -14.33 -3.30
N LEU A 153 -3.70 -13.90 -2.90
CA LEU A 153 -4.63 -14.75 -2.15
C LEU A 153 -5.35 -15.63 -3.15
N GLU A 154 -4.85 -16.85 -3.34
CA GLU A 154 -5.35 -17.79 -4.35
C GLU A 154 -6.70 -18.41 -3.95
N ALA A 155 -6.85 -18.70 -2.65
CA ALA A 155 -8.07 -19.16 -2.03
C ALA A 155 -8.10 -18.72 -0.55
N PRO A 156 -9.24 -18.82 0.13
CA PRO A 156 -9.28 -18.60 1.58
C PRO A 156 -8.22 -19.41 2.32
N GLY A 157 -7.34 -18.72 3.08
CA GLY A 157 -6.23 -19.33 3.80
C GLY A 157 -5.03 -19.77 2.95
N VAL A 158 -5.05 -19.56 1.62
CA VAL A 158 -3.98 -19.99 0.70
C VAL A 158 -3.36 -18.78 0.01
N VAL A 159 -2.10 -18.52 0.31
CA VAL A 159 -1.31 -17.44 -0.29
C VAL A 159 -0.27 -18.02 -1.24
N ARG A 160 -0.30 -17.59 -2.50
CA ARG A 160 0.71 -17.91 -3.49
C ARG A 160 1.76 -16.80 -3.52
N PHE A 161 2.99 -17.12 -3.16
CA PHE A 161 4.13 -16.23 -3.30
C PHE A 161 4.57 -16.22 -4.77
N ILE A 162 4.81 -15.03 -5.32
CA ILE A 162 5.25 -14.86 -6.70
C ILE A 162 6.73 -14.52 -6.71
N GLU A 163 7.08 -13.36 -6.14
CA GLU A 163 8.45 -12.88 -6.12
C GLU A 163 8.69 -11.78 -5.09
N GLY A 164 9.97 -11.46 -4.86
CA GLY A 164 10.38 -10.38 -3.98
C GLY A 164 10.26 -10.72 -2.50
N ASN A 165 11.19 -10.23 -1.71
CA ASN A 165 11.18 -10.47 -0.26
C ASN A 165 11.68 -9.26 0.54
N ARG A 166 11.73 -8.06 -0.07
CA ARG A 166 12.23 -6.86 0.58
C ARG A 166 11.11 -6.05 1.21
N PHE A 167 11.27 -5.73 2.49
CA PHE A 167 10.41 -4.85 3.28
C PHE A 167 11.30 -3.78 3.90
N THR A 168 11.36 -2.59 3.29
CA THR A 168 12.17 -1.50 3.81
C THR A 168 11.43 -0.80 4.94
N LEU A 169 12.07 -0.65 6.09
CA LEU A 169 11.49 0.02 7.26
C LEU A 169 12.21 1.35 7.54
N GLY A 170 11.50 2.27 8.18
CA GLY A 170 12.06 3.53 8.68
C GLY A 170 11.09 4.27 9.58
N GLU A 171 11.62 4.96 10.59
CA GLU A 171 10.81 5.90 11.36
C GLU A 171 10.48 7.14 10.51
N PRO A 172 9.30 7.77 10.68
CA PRO A 172 8.96 8.98 9.96
C PRO A 172 9.95 10.15 10.17
N ASP A 173 10.59 10.24 11.34
CA ASP A 173 11.61 11.23 11.67
C ASP A 173 13.05 10.84 11.29
N GLY A 174 13.22 9.68 10.69
CA GLY A 174 14.52 9.18 10.24
C GLY A 174 15.40 8.58 11.34
N VAL A 175 14.96 8.59 12.59
CA VAL A 175 15.71 7.99 13.72
C VAL A 175 15.69 6.47 13.63
N LYS A 176 16.82 5.83 13.79
CA LYS A 176 16.91 4.35 13.85
C LYS A 176 16.73 3.89 15.29
N THR A 177 15.46 3.82 15.72
CA THR A 177 15.09 3.43 17.10
C THR A 177 15.29 1.93 17.35
N ASP A 178 15.26 1.53 18.63
CA ASP A 178 15.35 0.11 18.98
C ASP A 178 14.12 -0.68 18.55
N ARG A 179 12.93 -0.07 18.51
CA ARG A 179 11.70 -0.74 18.05
C ARG A 179 11.77 -1.09 16.56
N VAL A 180 12.24 -0.17 15.68
CA VAL A 180 12.39 -0.46 14.25
C VAL A 180 13.46 -1.52 14.00
N ARG A 181 14.56 -1.50 14.77
CA ARG A 181 15.61 -2.53 14.70
C ARG A 181 15.10 -3.89 15.20
N ALA A 182 14.30 -3.92 16.26
CA ALA A 182 13.72 -5.16 16.79
C ALA A 182 12.76 -5.79 15.77
N LEU A 183 11.88 -4.98 15.16
CA LEU A 183 10.99 -5.44 14.09
C LEU A 183 11.79 -5.94 12.88
N ALA A 184 12.81 -5.20 12.44
CA ALA A 184 13.66 -5.62 11.34
C ALA A 184 14.32 -6.97 11.60
N ARG A 185 14.84 -7.21 12.83
CA ARG A 185 15.39 -8.51 13.20
C ARG A 185 14.34 -9.64 13.19
N ALA A 186 13.11 -9.36 13.63
CA ALA A 186 12.04 -10.35 13.61
C ALA A 186 11.66 -10.76 12.18
N LEU A 187 11.49 -9.78 11.29
CA LEU A 187 11.20 -10.02 9.88
C LEU A 187 12.38 -10.69 9.14
N THR A 188 13.64 -10.32 9.48
CA THR A 188 14.82 -10.96 8.89
C THR A 188 14.92 -12.43 9.29
N ARG A 189 14.62 -12.78 10.54
CA ARG A 189 14.51 -14.18 10.96
C ARG A 189 13.42 -14.96 10.23
N ALA A 190 12.37 -14.27 9.79
CA ALA A 190 11.32 -14.84 8.95
C ALA A 190 11.72 -14.99 7.46
N GLY A 191 13.00 -14.75 7.10
CA GLY A 191 13.55 -14.93 5.76
C GLY A 191 13.40 -13.71 4.85
N LEU A 192 13.06 -12.54 5.39
CA LEU A 192 12.86 -11.33 4.61
C LEU A 192 14.11 -10.45 4.59
N LYS A 193 14.29 -9.67 3.53
CA LYS A 193 15.30 -8.60 3.44
C LYS A 193 14.72 -7.32 4.01
N VAL A 194 15.25 -6.84 5.14
CA VAL A 194 14.65 -5.72 5.88
C VAL A 194 15.69 -4.61 6.13
N PRO A 195 16.03 -3.81 5.12
CA PRO A 195 16.85 -2.64 5.34
C PRO A 195 16.10 -1.60 6.18
N VAL A 196 16.78 -1.01 7.16
CA VAL A 196 16.29 0.14 7.94
C VAL A 196 16.90 1.41 7.38
N ARG A 197 16.05 2.32 6.90
CA ARG A 197 16.42 3.59 6.28
C ARG A 197 16.10 4.77 7.19
N SER A 198 16.98 5.76 7.18
CA SER A 198 16.71 7.07 7.80
C SER A 198 15.87 7.97 6.90
N ASP A 199 15.81 7.69 5.60
CA ASP A 199 14.97 8.39 4.65
C ASP A 199 13.99 7.41 4.00
N ILE A 200 12.92 7.11 4.74
CA ILE A 200 11.86 6.22 4.25
C ILE A 200 11.00 6.90 3.18
N ARG A 201 10.95 8.24 3.15
CA ARG A 201 10.19 8.99 2.15
C ARG A 201 10.78 8.84 0.75
N THR A 202 12.09 8.90 0.62
CA THR A 202 12.76 8.60 -0.66
C THR A 202 12.46 7.17 -1.12
N GLU A 203 12.45 6.18 -0.23
CA GLU A 203 12.09 4.80 -0.60
C GLU A 203 10.62 4.68 -1.06
N ILE A 204 9.70 5.44 -0.44
CA ILE A 204 8.30 5.54 -0.89
C ILE A 204 8.24 6.06 -2.32
N TRP A 205 8.87 7.21 -2.62
CA TRP A 205 8.88 7.80 -3.95
C TRP A 205 9.57 6.93 -4.98
N VAL A 206 10.65 6.26 -4.62
CA VAL A 206 11.35 5.31 -5.51
C VAL A 206 10.41 4.21 -5.98
N LYS A 207 9.58 3.64 -5.11
CA LYS A 207 8.58 2.64 -5.51
C LYS A 207 7.41 3.27 -6.23
N LEU A 208 6.89 4.36 -5.67
CA LEU A 208 5.70 5.06 -6.16
C LEU A 208 5.86 5.50 -7.62
N LEU A 209 7.03 6.00 -8.01
CA LEU A 209 7.29 6.47 -9.37
C LEU A 209 6.98 5.39 -10.44
N GLY A 210 7.22 4.13 -10.16
CA GLY A 210 6.79 3.03 -11.02
C GLY A 210 5.28 2.77 -10.92
N ASN A 211 4.78 2.62 -9.71
CA ASN A 211 3.37 2.26 -9.50
C ASN A 211 2.40 3.32 -10.03
N MET A 212 2.67 4.60 -9.80
CA MET A 212 1.78 5.68 -10.23
C MET A 212 1.81 5.94 -11.74
N THR A 213 2.83 5.43 -12.47
CA THR A 213 2.91 5.57 -13.93
C THR A 213 2.47 4.31 -14.66
N PHE A 214 3.09 3.16 -14.36
CA PHE A 214 2.78 1.91 -15.08
C PHE A 214 1.39 1.37 -14.76
N ASN A 215 0.98 1.41 -13.49
CA ASN A 215 -0.26 0.75 -13.07
C ASN A 215 -1.51 1.37 -13.72
N PRO A 216 -1.69 2.72 -13.76
CA PRO A 216 -2.82 3.32 -14.44
C PRO A 216 -2.87 3.00 -15.93
N ILE A 217 -1.73 3.14 -16.63
CA ILE A 217 -1.65 2.88 -18.07
C ILE A 217 -1.96 1.41 -18.37
N SER A 218 -1.36 0.47 -17.62
CA SER A 218 -1.63 -0.96 -17.74
C SER A 218 -3.11 -1.29 -17.48
N ALA A 219 -3.72 -0.72 -16.44
CA ALA A 219 -5.13 -0.96 -16.12
C ALA A 219 -6.08 -0.41 -17.20
N LEU A 220 -5.83 0.82 -17.70
CA LEU A 220 -6.64 1.47 -18.74
C LEU A 220 -6.55 0.75 -20.09
N THR A 221 -5.37 0.27 -20.45
CA THR A 221 -5.11 -0.40 -21.73
C THR A 221 -5.28 -1.92 -21.69
N ARG A 222 -5.40 -2.51 -20.50
CA ARG A 222 -5.38 -3.97 -20.27
C ARG A 222 -4.05 -4.62 -20.67
N ALA A 223 -3.00 -3.83 -20.85
CA ALA A 223 -1.69 -4.26 -21.31
C ALA A 223 -0.76 -4.67 -20.15
N THR A 224 0.11 -5.62 -20.41
CA THR A 224 1.23 -6.00 -19.56
C THR A 224 2.31 -4.91 -19.54
N LEU A 225 3.26 -4.99 -18.61
CA LEU A 225 4.36 -4.03 -18.56
C LEU A 225 5.20 -4.01 -19.85
N GLY A 226 5.46 -5.20 -20.40
CA GLY A 226 6.19 -5.32 -21.67
C GLY A 226 5.49 -4.65 -22.84
N GLU A 227 4.16 -4.81 -22.94
CA GLU A 227 3.35 -4.17 -23.98
C GLU A 227 3.29 -2.66 -23.82
N VAL A 228 3.09 -2.16 -22.59
CA VAL A 228 3.11 -0.70 -22.30
C VAL A 228 4.43 -0.06 -22.70
N ILE A 229 5.56 -0.72 -22.46
CA ILE A 229 6.89 -0.17 -22.74
C ILE A 229 7.28 -0.42 -24.20
N GLY A 230 6.84 -1.53 -24.78
CA GLY A 230 7.13 -1.89 -26.19
C GLY A 230 6.46 -0.99 -27.22
N TYR A 231 5.36 -0.33 -26.87
CA TYR A 231 4.67 0.60 -27.73
C TYR A 231 5.16 2.04 -27.50
N ALA A 232 5.80 2.64 -28.49
CA ALA A 232 6.49 3.93 -28.36
C ALA A 232 5.61 5.04 -27.74
N PRO A 233 4.35 5.27 -28.17
CA PRO A 233 3.53 6.34 -27.59
C PRO A 233 3.22 6.16 -26.10
N THR A 234 3.00 4.92 -25.61
CA THR A 234 2.79 4.69 -24.18
C THR A 234 4.09 4.76 -23.38
N ARG A 235 5.23 4.38 -23.97
CA ARG A 235 6.55 4.59 -23.36
C ARG A 235 6.85 6.08 -23.18
N GLU A 236 6.52 6.93 -24.17
CA GLU A 236 6.67 8.38 -24.08
C GLU A 236 5.73 8.96 -23.00
N LEU A 237 4.48 8.49 -22.92
CA LEU A 237 3.55 8.87 -21.87
C LEU A 237 4.08 8.50 -20.49
N VAL A 238 4.62 7.27 -20.30
CA VAL A 238 5.26 6.84 -19.07
C VAL A 238 6.40 7.79 -18.68
N ALA A 239 7.32 8.09 -19.60
CA ALA A 239 8.46 8.96 -19.35
C ALA A 239 8.01 10.38 -18.94
N ALA A 240 7.03 10.94 -19.66
CA ALA A 240 6.49 12.26 -19.37
C ALA A 240 5.74 12.33 -18.03
N THR A 241 4.97 11.29 -17.69
CA THR A 241 4.28 11.20 -16.40
C THR A 241 5.28 11.03 -15.25
N MET A 242 6.35 10.24 -15.45
CA MET A 242 7.44 10.14 -14.48
C MET A 242 8.12 11.48 -14.24
N ALA A 243 8.31 12.29 -15.30
CA ALA A 243 8.92 13.63 -15.17
C ALA A 243 8.06 14.57 -14.31
N GLU A 244 6.74 14.57 -14.47
CA GLU A 244 5.83 15.33 -13.59
C GLU A 244 5.98 14.88 -12.12
N ALA A 245 5.94 13.57 -11.87
CA ALA A 245 6.09 13.04 -10.51
C ALA A 245 7.47 13.32 -9.89
N GLN A 246 8.53 13.32 -10.70
CA GLN A 246 9.88 13.67 -10.25
C GLN A 246 9.99 15.16 -9.90
N GLU A 247 9.33 16.04 -10.64
CA GLU A 247 9.30 17.46 -10.29
C GLU A 247 8.54 17.69 -8.98
N VAL A 248 7.38 17.04 -8.78
CA VAL A 248 6.65 17.06 -7.50
C VAL A 248 7.54 16.58 -6.35
N ALA A 249 8.21 15.45 -6.53
CA ALA A 249 9.11 14.87 -5.52
C ALA A 249 10.32 15.78 -5.22
N SER A 250 10.86 16.45 -6.24
CA SER A 250 12.01 17.36 -6.08
C SER A 250 11.67 18.57 -5.20
N ARG A 251 10.43 19.10 -5.29
CA ARG A 251 9.94 20.17 -4.42
C ARG A 251 9.86 19.74 -2.94
N LEU A 252 9.77 18.45 -2.70
CA LEU A 252 9.83 17.85 -1.35
C LEU A 252 11.26 17.47 -0.94
N GLY A 253 12.29 17.82 -1.72
CA GLY A 253 13.68 17.48 -1.45
C GLY A 253 14.06 16.03 -1.80
N ILE A 254 13.20 15.28 -2.47
CA ILE A 254 13.48 13.89 -2.87
C ILE A 254 14.38 13.88 -4.11
N THR A 255 15.43 13.06 -4.06
CA THR A 255 16.33 12.83 -5.19
C THR A 255 16.33 11.35 -5.58
N PHE A 256 16.37 11.09 -6.90
CA PHE A 256 16.36 9.74 -7.43
C PHE A 256 17.77 9.34 -7.91
N ALA A 257 18.30 8.24 -7.35
CA ALA A 257 19.59 7.71 -7.75
C ALA A 257 19.58 7.03 -9.13
N ILE A 258 18.40 6.74 -9.67
CA ILE A 258 18.21 6.02 -10.95
C ILE A 258 17.43 6.92 -11.90
N THR A 259 17.92 7.05 -13.13
CA THR A 259 17.26 7.84 -14.19
C THR A 259 15.96 7.19 -14.62
N THR A 260 15.03 8.01 -15.14
CA THR A 260 13.77 7.56 -15.74
C THR A 260 13.99 6.46 -16.79
N GLU A 261 14.93 6.66 -17.71
CA GLU A 261 15.22 5.68 -18.76
C GLU A 261 15.66 4.34 -18.19
N ARG A 262 16.58 4.33 -17.22
CA ARG A 262 17.01 3.08 -16.58
C ARG A 262 15.88 2.37 -15.83
N ARG A 263 14.92 3.12 -15.28
CA ARG A 263 13.72 2.58 -14.64
C ARG A 263 12.79 1.93 -15.66
N ILE A 264 12.55 2.60 -16.79
CA ILE A 264 11.74 2.07 -17.89
C ILE A 264 12.37 0.79 -18.45
N GLN A 265 13.69 0.79 -18.65
CA GLN A 265 14.42 -0.42 -19.10
C GLN A 265 14.31 -1.58 -18.10
N GLY A 266 14.39 -1.30 -16.81
CA GLY A 266 14.19 -2.32 -15.76
C GLY A 266 12.77 -2.92 -15.78
N ALA A 267 11.75 -2.08 -16.00
CA ALA A 267 10.38 -2.55 -16.10
C ALA A 267 10.13 -3.35 -17.40
N ALA A 268 10.82 -3.04 -18.50
CA ALA A 268 10.73 -3.81 -19.73
C ALA A 268 11.15 -5.27 -19.56
N GLN A 269 12.07 -5.57 -18.64
CA GLN A 269 12.51 -6.91 -18.33
C GLN A 269 11.44 -7.78 -17.65
N MET A 270 10.40 -7.15 -17.07
CA MET A 270 9.29 -7.85 -16.42
C MET A 270 8.27 -8.44 -17.44
N GLY A 271 8.40 -8.12 -18.73
CA GLY A 271 7.69 -8.75 -19.85
C GLY A 271 6.16 -8.87 -19.66
N SER A 272 5.68 -10.08 -19.49
CA SER A 272 4.25 -10.42 -19.34
C SER A 272 3.64 -10.11 -17.97
N HIS A 273 4.38 -9.42 -17.07
CA HIS A 273 3.86 -9.09 -15.74
C HIS A 273 2.67 -8.14 -15.84
N LYS A 274 1.56 -8.50 -15.20
CA LYS A 274 0.39 -7.65 -14.99
C LYS A 274 0.55 -6.85 -13.71
N THR A 275 0.31 -5.55 -13.78
CA THR A 275 0.34 -4.71 -12.58
C THR A 275 -0.75 -5.08 -11.59
N SER A 276 -0.54 -4.80 -10.28
CA SER A 276 -1.55 -5.07 -9.25
C SER A 276 -2.88 -4.35 -9.52
N THR A 277 -2.84 -3.16 -10.08
CA THR A 277 -4.05 -2.39 -10.44
C THR A 277 -4.80 -3.06 -11.59
N LEU A 278 -4.11 -3.57 -12.62
CA LEU A 278 -4.75 -4.35 -13.68
C LEU A 278 -5.40 -5.62 -13.13
N GLN A 279 -4.69 -6.35 -12.27
CA GLN A 279 -5.24 -7.54 -11.61
C GLN A 279 -6.49 -7.23 -10.78
N ASP A 280 -6.53 -6.08 -10.09
CA ASP A 280 -7.71 -5.66 -9.33
C ASP A 280 -8.89 -5.36 -10.25
N ILE A 281 -8.67 -4.61 -11.33
CA ILE A 281 -9.73 -4.30 -12.31
C ILE A 281 -10.26 -5.58 -12.98
N GLU A 282 -9.39 -6.52 -13.39
CA GLU A 282 -9.79 -7.79 -13.97
C GLU A 282 -10.62 -8.66 -13.01
N ALA A 283 -10.30 -8.58 -11.73
CA ALA A 283 -11.03 -9.29 -10.68
C ALA A 283 -12.26 -8.53 -10.14
N GLY A 284 -12.54 -7.31 -10.66
CA GLY A 284 -13.62 -6.44 -10.18
C GLY A 284 -13.43 -6.01 -8.73
N ARG A 285 -12.20 -5.82 -8.29
CA ARG A 285 -11.85 -5.33 -6.94
C ARG A 285 -11.52 -3.84 -6.98
N PRO A 286 -11.83 -3.09 -5.91
CA PRO A 286 -11.38 -1.72 -5.76
C PRO A 286 -9.85 -1.61 -5.84
N THR A 287 -9.37 -0.59 -6.55
CA THR A 287 -7.94 -0.31 -6.72
C THR A 287 -7.41 0.63 -5.61
N GLU A 288 -6.11 0.88 -5.60
CA GLU A 288 -5.49 1.88 -4.72
C GLU A 288 -5.24 3.21 -5.48
N VAL A 289 -6.15 3.59 -6.39
CA VAL A 289 -5.97 4.76 -7.27
C VAL A 289 -5.73 6.05 -6.49
N GLU A 290 -6.47 6.27 -5.40
CA GLU A 290 -6.30 7.45 -4.55
C GLU A 290 -4.91 7.51 -3.93
N TRP A 291 -4.41 6.39 -3.42
CA TRP A 291 -3.12 6.28 -2.75
C TRP A 291 -1.93 6.34 -3.71
N LEU A 292 -2.12 5.88 -4.95
CA LEU A 292 -1.07 5.82 -5.96
C LEU A 292 -1.02 7.07 -6.84
N VAL A 293 -2.17 7.58 -7.27
CA VAL A 293 -2.25 8.65 -8.27
C VAL A 293 -2.87 9.90 -7.69
N GLY A 294 -4.02 9.79 -7.03
CA GLY A 294 -4.73 10.92 -6.42
C GLY A 294 -3.87 11.68 -5.41
N ALA A 295 -3.16 10.96 -4.53
CA ALA A 295 -2.25 11.57 -3.57
C ALA A 295 -1.11 12.36 -4.24
N VAL A 296 -0.56 11.87 -5.37
CA VAL A 296 0.49 12.59 -6.10
C VAL A 296 -0.06 13.86 -6.76
N ALA A 297 -1.26 13.79 -7.32
CA ALA A 297 -1.95 14.96 -7.86
C ALA A 297 -2.23 16.01 -6.76
N GLU A 298 -2.66 15.57 -5.57
CA GLU A 298 -2.87 16.46 -4.42
C GLU A 298 -1.56 17.09 -3.95
N VAL A 299 -0.49 16.31 -3.83
CA VAL A 299 0.85 16.82 -3.50
C VAL A 299 1.35 17.79 -4.57
N GLY A 300 1.10 17.51 -5.87
CA GLY A 300 1.43 18.42 -6.98
C GLY A 300 0.82 19.81 -6.77
N ARG A 301 -0.48 19.88 -6.42
CA ARG A 301 -1.15 21.14 -6.07
C ARG A 301 -0.55 21.80 -4.84
N LEU A 302 -0.25 21.03 -3.80
CA LEU A 302 0.36 21.53 -2.56
C LEU A 302 1.71 22.20 -2.80
N VAL A 303 2.53 21.65 -3.70
CA VAL A 303 3.88 22.17 -3.99
C VAL A 303 3.92 23.05 -5.26
N GLU A 304 2.75 23.41 -5.80
CA GLU A 304 2.57 24.28 -6.97
C GLU A 304 3.27 23.76 -8.24
N VAL A 305 3.22 22.43 -8.46
CA VAL A 305 3.72 21.78 -9.67
C VAL A 305 2.54 21.27 -10.50
N PRO A 306 2.38 21.75 -11.76
CA PRO A 306 1.35 21.23 -12.65
C PRO A 306 1.54 19.74 -12.97
N THR A 307 0.45 18.96 -12.89
CA THR A 307 0.47 17.51 -13.11
C THR A 307 -0.56 17.04 -14.14
N PRO A 308 -0.61 17.65 -15.37
CA PRO A 308 -1.71 17.41 -16.29
C PRO A 308 -1.83 15.95 -16.76
N ARG A 309 -0.73 15.20 -16.87
CA ARG A 309 -0.76 13.77 -17.24
C ARG A 309 -1.19 12.90 -16.09
N ILE A 310 -0.72 13.21 -14.89
CA ILE A 310 -1.12 12.51 -13.65
C ILE A 310 -2.61 12.72 -13.43
N ASP A 311 -3.13 13.94 -13.57
CA ASP A 311 -4.54 14.27 -13.41
C ASP A 311 -5.41 13.54 -14.45
N ALA A 312 -4.96 13.48 -15.72
CA ALA A 312 -5.67 12.75 -16.78
C ALA A 312 -5.72 11.24 -16.49
N LEU A 313 -4.61 10.62 -16.07
CA LEU A 313 -4.57 9.21 -15.70
C LEU A 313 -5.44 8.93 -14.47
N TYR A 314 -5.43 9.81 -13.48
CA TYR A 314 -6.26 9.73 -12.29
C TYR A 314 -7.74 9.76 -12.65
N ALA A 315 -8.18 10.73 -13.43
CA ALA A 315 -9.57 10.86 -13.88
C ALA A 315 -10.05 9.62 -14.65
N CYS A 316 -9.25 9.14 -15.62
CA CYS A 316 -9.60 7.97 -16.42
C CYS A 316 -9.65 6.68 -15.59
N LEU A 317 -8.68 6.47 -14.69
CA LEU A 317 -8.64 5.26 -13.85
C LEU A 317 -9.76 5.25 -12.82
N THR A 318 -10.08 6.40 -12.22
CA THR A 318 -11.21 6.53 -11.29
C THR A 318 -12.54 6.23 -12.00
N LEU A 319 -12.73 6.72 -13.23
CA LEU A 319 -13.92 6.40 -14.03
C LEU A 319 -13.98 4.90 -14.36
N LEU A 320 -12.87 4.31 -14.78
CA LEU A 320 -12.79 2.87 -15.06
C LEU A 320 -13.17 2.03 -13.83
N GLU A 321 -12.67 2.40 -12.63
CA GLU A 321 -13.01 1.71 -11.39
C GLU A 321 -14.51 1.79 -11.11
N ARG A 322 -15.11 2.98 -11.18
CA ARG A 322 -16.55 3.18 -10.98
C ARG A 322 -17.39 2.32 -11.91
N THR A 323 -17.07 2.30 -13.21
CA THR A 323 -17.83 1.54 -14.19
C THR A 323 -17.62 0.03 -14.06
N SER A 324 -16.43 -0.40 -13.67
CA SER A 324 -16.11 -1.83 -13.46
C SER A 324 -16.74 -2.40 -12.18
N CYS A 325 -16.88 -1.58 -11.13
CA CYS A 325 -17.46 -2.00 -9.85
C CYS A 325 -18.99 -1.85 -9.82
N SER A 326 -19.58 -0.92 -10.57
CA SER A 326 -21.04 -0.64 -10.58
C SER A 326 -21.87 -1.80 -11.15
N GLY A 327 -21.27 -2.67 -11.95
CA GLY A 327 -21.97 -3.88 -12.47
C GLY A 327 -22.24 -4.98 -11.42
N ARG A 328 -21.83 -4.80 -10.17
CA ARG A 328 -22.00 -5.78 -9.08
C ARG A 328 -22.74 -5.27 -7.84
N THR A 329 -23.11 -4.00 -7.79
CA THR A 329 -23.81 -3.43 -6.63
C THR A 329 -25.23 -3.02 -7.01
N ASP A 330 -26.13 -3.98 -6.99
CA ASP A 330 -27.57 -3.73 -6.81
C ASP A 330 -27.95 -3.91 -5.33
N HIS A 331 -27.18 -3.31 -4.41
CA HIS A 331 -27.57 -3.10 -3.00
C HIS A 331 -26.75 -1.96 -2.38
N GLY A 332 -27.47 -0.86 -2.13
CA GLY A 332 -27.09 0.42 -1.60
C GLY A 332 -26.06 0.46 -0.45
N SER A 333 -24.95 1.07 -0.75
CA SER A 333 -24.19 1.85 0.21
C SER A 333 -23.73 3.13 -0.51
N PRO A 334 -23.92 4.32 0.10
CA PRO A 334 -23.46 5.56 -0.51
C PRO A 334 -21.93 5.51 -0.58
N GLY A 335 -21.41 5.42 -1.82
CA GLY A 335 -19.98 5.49 -2.06
C GLY A 335 -19.41 6.82 -1.57
N THR A 336 -18.28 6.77 -0.91
CA THR A 336 -17.50 7.96 -0.55
C THR A 336 -17.21 8.73 -1.85
N LYS A 337 -17.67 9.99 -1.93
CA LYS A 337 -17.41 10.84 -3.10
C LYS A 337 -15.90 10.98 -3.30
N SER A 338 -15.43 10.76 -4.53
CA SER A 338 -14.01 10.97 -4.83
C SER A 338 -13.67 12.47 -4.78
N MET A 339 -12.39 12.77 -4.65
CA MET A 339 -11.89 14.15 -4.66
C MET A 339 -12.28 14.89 -5.96
N VAL A 340 -12.40 14.18 -7.08
CA VAL A 340 -12.88 14.73 -8.36
C VAL A 340 -14.32 15.22 -8.24
N ASP A 341 -15.20 14.47 -7.57
CA ASP A 341 -16.58 14.91 -7.34
C ASP A 341 -16.64 16.17 -6.47
N GLN A 342 -15.78 16.25 -5.45
CA GLN A 342 -15.69 17.42 -4.56
C GLN A 342 -15.15 18.67 -5.28
N ILE A 343 -14.24 18.52 -6.22
CA ILE A 343 -13.72 19.63 -7.02
C ILE A 343 -14.79 20.14 -7.98
N TYR A 344 -15.45 19.27 -8.73
CA TYR A 344 -16.51 19.67 -9.67
C TYR A 344 -17.76 20.24 -8.97
N GLU A 345 -18.08 19.79 -7.74
CA GLU A 345 -19.16 20.41 -6.94
C GLU A 345 -18.76 21.83 -6.50
N LYS A 346 -17.53 22.05 -6.03
CA LYS A 346 -17.06 23.39 -5.64
C LYS A 346 -17.01 24.40 -6.80
N GLU A 347 -16.65 23.94 -8.00
CA GLU A 347 -16.66 24.81 -9.20
C GLU A 347 -18.08 25.13 -9.67
N ARG A 348 -19.07 24.27 -9.45
CA ARG A 348 -20.47 24.53 -9.78
C ARG A 348 -21.16 25.48 -8.80
N ASP A 349 -20.71 25.54 -7.55
CA ASP A 349 -21.27 26.45 -6.52
C ASP A 349 -20.66 27.87 -6.64
N HIS A 350 -19.67 28.08 -7.53
CA HIS A 350 -19.02 29.37 -7.79
C HIS A 350 -19.24 29.89 -9.22
N ALA A 351 -20.04 29.20 -10.05
CA ALA A 351 -20.50 29.61 -11.39
C ALA A 351 -21.99 30.01 -11.34
#